data_0f3dfa8c87f149b9d74cdc575be2ab0e
#
_entry.id   0f3dfa8c87f149b9d74cdc575be2ab0e
#
_cell.length_a   1.000
_cell.length_b   1.000
_cell.length_c   1.000
_cell.angle_alpha   90.00
_cell.angle_beta   90.00
_cell.angle_gamma   90.00
#
_symmetry.space_group_name_H-M   'P 1'
#
loop_
_entity.id
_entity.type
_entity.pdbx_description
1 polymer ?
#
loop_
_entity_poly.entity_id
_entity_poly.type
_entity_poly.pdbx_seq_one_letter_code
_entity_poly.pdbx_strand_id
1 'polypeptide(L)'
;MCTVLGVFALTLIGLFSVYMLWEKAPDVDSKIPTATPAASAGATAEADNGLPFDTERADGVYTILLVGNDQGNGNTDTIMGGKIDTVQHKMDFVSIPRDTLINVNWDVRKINSVYWGSKNSGGNGIDALRNHIKRLTGFDVDCYAVIDLKVFMDTVDALGGVYFDVPQAMDYEDADQNLFIHLSPGYQLLDGNQAMGVVRFRSGYANGDLGRIEMQHNFLKACADQFITLGNIPNISKVVNILAGGLDTNLSSANIAFFLRQAIQCKSEDINFYTAPNTATMVSGYSYAVLDINEWLQMVNDYINPYGTQVGYGNVDIVYISGNSFAATTTLQGDWYYYQTPQPTVSPETVITASPETPTPTGPAIIVVPTETPTQPPAPSDGTIVLG
;
A
#
# COMPACT_ATOMS: atom_id res chain seq x y z
N MET A 1 43.01 -34.95 6.55
CA MET A 1 41.61 -34.58 6.89
C MET A 1 41.51 -33.25 7.61
N CYS A 2 42.37 -32.93 8.60
CA CYS A 2 42.35 -31.64 9.32
C CYS A 2 42.67 -30.41 8.45
N THR A 3 43.53 -30.53 7.44
CA THR A 3 43.88 -29.41 6.53
C THR A 3 42.75 -29.01 5.59
N VAL A 4 41.93 -29.97 5.10
CA VAL A 4 40.81 -29.70 4.22
C VAL A 4 39.65 -29.03 4.99
N LEU A 5 39.43 -29.46 6.24
CA LEU A 5 38.45 -28.79 7.14
C LEU A 5 38.87 -27.37 7.51
N GLY A 6 40.16 -27.11 7.71
CA GLY A 6 40.69 -25.78 7.99
C GLY A 6 40.54 -24.82 6.80
N VAL A 7 40.83 -25.28 5.58
CA VAL A 7 40.66 -24.48 4.34
C VAL A 7 39.19 -24.21 4.11
N PHE A 8 38.31 -25.18 4.30
CA PHE A 8 36.85 -25.00 4.18
C PHE A 8 36.29 -24.01 5.19
N ALA A 9 36.74 -24.09 6.46
CA ALA A 9 36.36 -23.13 7.49
C ALA A 9 36.86 -21.73 7.17
N LEU A 10 38.09 -21.57 6.68
CA LEU A 10 38.64 -20.26 6.29
C LEU A 10 37.93 -19.69 5.06
N THR A 11 37.51 -20.51 4.09
CA THR A 11 36.72 -20.06 2.94
C THR A 11 35.31 -19.66 3.37
N LEU A 12 34.67 -20.39 4.29
CA LEU A 12 33.37 -19.99 4.86
C LEU A 12 33.48 -18.68 5.67
N ILE A 13 34.52 -18.53 6.47
CA ILE A 13 34.77 -17.28 7.20
C ILE A 13 35.06 -16.15 6.24
N GLY A 14 35.84 -16.39 5.18
CA GLY A 14 36.11 -15.40 4.13
C GLY A 14 34.84 -14.99 3.39
N LEU A 15 34.00 -15.94 2.98
CA LEU A 15 32.72 -15.70 2.33
C LEU A 15 31.73 -14.98 3.25
N PHE A 16 31.69 -15.37 4.54
CA PHE A 16 30.89 -14.71 5.56
C PHE A 16 31.37 -13.28 5.81
N SER A 17 32.69 -13.06 5.87
CA SER A 17 33.26 -11.72 6.03
C SER A 17 32.98 -10.83 4.81
N VAL A 18 33.09 -11.37 3.59
CA VAL A 18 32.72 -10.64 2.36
C VAL A 18 31.23 -10.34 2.34
N TYR A 19 30.38 -11.28 2.76
CA TYR A 19 28.94 -11.08 2.88
C TYR A 19 28.61 -10.00 3.92
N MET A 20 29.25 -10.02 5.10
CA MET A 20 29.07 -8.99 6.14
C MET A 20 29.60 -7.62 5.73
N LEU A 21 30.67 -7.55 4.90
CA LEU A 21 31.22 -6.31 4.37
C LEU A 21 30.40 -5.75 3.20
N TRP A 22 29.51 -6.57 2.61
CA TRP A 22 28.67 -6.14 1.50
C TRP A 22 27.40 -5.38 1.95
N GLU A 23 26.95 -5.64 3.17
CA GLU A 23 25.83 -4.91 3.75
C GLU A 23 26.28 -3.56 4.30
N LYS A 24 25.58 -2.50 3.92
CA LYS A 24 25.84 -1.16 4.41
C LYS A 24 24.52 -0.47 4.76
N ALA A 25 24.40 0.01 5.99
CA ALA A 25 23.31 0.92 6.35
C ALA A 25 23.34 2.16 5.45
N PRO A 26 22.18 2.72 5.06
CA PRO A 26 22.14 4.00 4.38
C PRO A 26 22.81 5.08 5.24
N ASP A 27 23.55 5.97 4.61
CA ASP A 27 24.02 7.19 5.26
C ASP A 27 22.82 8.14 5.37
N VAL A 28 22.33 8.33 6.57
CA VAL A 28 21.27 9.30 6.87
C VAL A 28 21.84 10.35 7.81
N ASP A 29 21.62 11.60 7.50
CA ASP A 29 22.01 12.66 8.39
C ASP A 29 21.22 12.55 9.69
N SER A 30 21.93 12.58 10.83
CA SER A 30 21.29 12.59 12.15
C SER A 30 20.47 13.85 12.40
N LYS A 31 20.62 14.84 11.55
CA LYS A 31 19.89 16.12 11.57
C LYS A 31 19.10 16.26 10.27
N ILE A 32 17.97 16.95 10.33
CA ILE A 32 17.19 17.31 9.14
C ILE A 32 18.09 18.11 8.19
N PRO A 33 18.32 17.66 6.94
CA PRO A 33 19.11 18.43 5.99
C PRO A 33 18.43 19.79 5.75
N THR A 34 19.18 20.86 5.86
CA THR A 34 18.72 22.15 5.37
C THR A 34 18.44 22.00 3.88
N ALA A 35 17.22 22.18 3.45
CA ALA A 35 16.95 22.42 2.05
C ALA A 35 17.70 23.70 1.70
N THR A 36 18.88 23.59 1.05
CA THR A 36 19.50 24.71 0.40
C THR A 36 18.47 25.15 -0.64
N PRO A 37 17.93 26.39 -0.54
CA PRO A 37 17.00 26.85 -1.56
C PRO A 37 17.76 26.84 -2.88
N ALA A 38 17.45 25.90 -3.74
CA ALA A 38 17.85 25.98 -5.14
C ALA A 38 17.22 27.29 -5.63
N ALA A 39 18.07 28.28 -5.89
CA ALA A 39 17.68 29.56 -6.41
C ALA A 39 17.05 29.38 -7.80
N SER A 40 15.78 29.00 -7.82
CA SER A 40 14.92 29.11 -8.97
C SER A 40 14.27 30.48 -8.88
N ALA A 41 14.77 31.39 -9.70
CA ALA A 41 14.22 32.72 -9.83
C ALA A 41 12.74 32.60 -10.27
N GLY A 42 11.80 32.89 -9.36
CA GLY A 42 10.39 33.02 -9.66
C GLY A 42 9.39 32.25 -8.82
N ALA A 43 9.82 31.37 -7.90
CA ALA A 43 8.91 30.78 -6.93
C ALA A 43 8.87 31.65 -5.67
N THR A 44 7.71 32.12 -5.27
CA THR A 44 7.47 32.64 -3.92
C THR A 44 7.89 31.54 -2.96
N ALA A 45 8.86 31.84 -2.08
CA ALA A 45 9.32 30.91 -1.05
C ALA A 45 8.11 30.50 -0.19
N GLU A 46 7.58 29.30 -0.44
CA GLU A 46 6.64 28.66 0.48
C GLU A 46 7.40 28.41 1.79
N ALA A 47 6.84 28.82 2.91
CA ALA A 47 7.43 28.57 4.22
C ALA A 47 7.64 27.07 4.39
N ASP A 48 8.86 26.64 4.64
CA ASP A 48 9.16 25.26 5.03
C ASP A 48 8.60 25.07 6.45
N ASN A 49 7.43 24.47 6.55
CA ASN A 49 6.70 24.28 7.80
C ASN A 49 7.15 23.00 8.54
N GLY A 50 8.21 22.31 8.08
CA GLY A 50 8.70 21.08 8.70
C GLY A 50 9.12 21.23 10.17
N LEU A 51 9.60 20.12 10.76
CA LEU A 51 10.17 20.11 12.11
C LEU A 51 11.37 21.06 12.22
N PRO A 52 11.66 21.58 13.44
CA PRO A 52 12.84 22.43 13.68
C PRO A 52 14.14 21.77 13.22
N PHE A 53 15.03 22.57 12.65
CA PHE A 53 16.30 22.13 12.06
C PHE A 53 17.22 21.33 13.00
N ASP A 54 17.14 21.57 14.31
CA ASP A 54 17.97 20.96 15.35
C ASP A 54 17.34 19.70 15.99
N THR A 55 16.25 19.21 15.41
CA THR A 55 15.56 18.01 15.92
C THR A 55 16.47 16.78 15.76
N GLU A 56 16.77 16.13 16.88
CA GLU A 56 17.58 14.91 16.88
C GLU A 56 16.75 13.71 16.42
N ARG A 57 17.38 12.88 15.60
CA ARG A 57 16.84 11.63 15.10
C ARG A 57 17.19 10.48 16.03
N ALA A 58 16.28 9.51 16.17
CA ALA A 58 16.57 8.28 16.89
C ALA A 58 17.60 7.43 16.13
N ASP A 59 18.59 6.90 16.85
CA ASP A 59 19.64 6.05 16.29
C ASP A 59 19.04 4.74 15.73
N GLY A 60 19.54 4.33 14.56
CA GLY A 60 19.12 3.09 13.92
C GLY A 60 17.71 3.09 13.37
N VAL A 61 17.05 4.26 13.32
CA VAL A 61 15.72 4.44 12.75
C VAL A 61 15.82 5.04 11.35
N TYR A 62 15.16 4.43 10.39
CA TYR A 62 15.13 4.85 8.99
C TYR A 62 13.70 5.05 8.53
N THR A 63 13.48 6.04 7.65
CA THR A 63 12.20 6.25 6.98
C THR A 63 12.31 5.91 5.50
N ILE A 64 11.26 5.30 4.96
CA ILE A 64 11.20 4.88 3.56
C ILE A 64 9.85 5.22 2.93
N LEU A 65 9.87 5.66 1.68
CA LEU A 65 8.69 5.81 0.85
C LEU A 65 8.65 4.68 -0.17
N LEU A 66 7.64 3.84 -0.09
CA LEU A 66 7.34 2.79 -1.07
C LEU A 66 6.25 3.27 -2.01
N VAL A 67 6.49 3.15 -3.31
CA VAL A 67 5.56 3.59 -4.35
C VAL A 67 5.34 2.45 -5.34
N GLY A 68 4.11 2.00 -5.47
CA GLY A 68 3.69 1.08 -6.51
C GLY A 68 3.29 1.85 -7.77
N ASN A 69 3.96 1.56 -8.88
CA ASN A 69 3.76 2.25 -10.14
C ASN A 69 3.21 1.28 -11.20
N ASP A 70 2.05 1.62 -11.76
CA ASP A 70 1.55 1.00 -12.98
C ASP A 70 1.97 1.83 -14.19
N GLN A 71 3.06 1.42 -14.86
CA GLN A 71 3.62 2.14 -16.02
C GLN A 71 2.63 2.32 -17.18
N GLY A 72 1.56 1.51 -17.24
CA GLY A 72 0.55 1.58 -18.31
C GLY A 72 -0.45 2.72 -18.15
N ASN A 73 -0.81 3.10 -16.93
CA ASN A 73 -1.91 4.02 -16.63
C ASN A 73 -1.50 5.40 -16.12
N GLY A 74 -0.21 5.65 -15.92
CA GLY A 74 0.29 6.96 -15.52
C GLY A 74 -0.12 7.42 -14.10
N ASN A 75 -0.47 6.49 -13.21
CA ASN A 75 -0.83 6.79 -11.82
C ASN A 75 -0.03 5.93 -10.84
N THR A 76 0.21 6.48 -9.65
CA THR A 76 0.73 5.73 -8.52
C THR A 76 -0.45 5.18 -7.71
N ASP A 77 -0.64 3.87 -7.74
CA ASP A 77 -1.79 3.22 -7.08
C ASP A 77 -1.51 2.85 -5.62
N THR A 78 -0.24 2.73 -5.24
CA THR A 78 0.19 2.46 -3.88
C THR A 78 1.22 3.50 -3.46
N ILE A 79 0.97 4.17 -2.34
CA ILE A 79 1.87 5.14 -1.71
C ILE A 79 1.92 4.78 -0.23
N MET A 80 3.10 4.45 0.28
CA MET A 80 3.25 3.96 1.64
C MET A 80 4.49 4.57 2.29
N GLY A 81 4.32 5.31 3.39
CA GLY A 81 5.40 5.75 4.25
C GLY A 81 5.74 4.69 5.28
N GLY A 82 7.01 4.44 5.55
CA GLY A 82 7.42 3.44 6.53
C GLY A 82 8.51 3.94 7.47
N LYS A 83 8.54 3.35 8.67
CA LYS A 83 9.61 3.47 9.66
C LYS A 83 10.20 2.09 9.92
N ILE A 84 11.52 1.99 9.81
CA ILE A 84 12.31 0.79 10.07
C ILE A 84 13.18 1.09 11.29
N ASP A 85 12.86 0.48 12.42
CA ASP A 85 13.64 0.55 13.65
C ASP A 85 14.52 -0.70 13.74
N THR A 86 15.82 -0.53 13.48
CA THR A 86 16.78 -1.63 13.49
C THR A 86 17.26 -2.00 14.89
N VAL A 87 16.97 -1.17 15.88
CA VAL A 87 17.30 -1.42 17.28
C VAL A 87 16.22 -2.26 17.95
N GLN A 88 14.96 -1.92 17.69
CA GLN A 88 13.82 -2.66 18.22
C GLN A 88 13.39 -3.82 17.30
N HIS A 89 13.97 -3.93 16.10
CA HIS A 89 13.57 -4.88 15.05
C HIS A 89 12.08 -4.78 14.70
N LYS A 90 11.60 -3.56 14.50
CA LYS A 90 10.22 -3.22 14.23
C LYS A 90 10.10 -2.45 12.91
N MET A 91 9.06 -2.76 12.15
CA MET A 91 8.74 -2.07 10.91
C MET A 91 7.27 -1.66 10.91
N ASP A 92 7.01 -0.38 10.78
CA ASP A 92 5.65 0.16 10.68
C ASP A 92 5.50 0.86 9.33
N PHE A 93 4.45 0.51 8.60
CA PHE A 93 4.11 1.09 7.30
C PHE A 93 2.71 1.67 7.32
N VAL A 94 2.56 2.88 6.76
CA VAL A 94 1.28 3.58 6.66
C VAL A 94 0.96 3.86 5.20
N SER A 95 -0.09 3.24 4.68
CA SER A 95 -0.62 3.52 3.34
C SER A 95 -1.34 4.85 3.31
N ILE A 96 -0.96 5.70 2.37
CA ILE A 96 -1.63 6.96 2.06
C ILE A 96 -2.52 6.70 0.86
N PRO A 97 -3.86 6.78 1.00
CA PRO A 97 -4.78 6.52 -0.11
C PRO A 97 -4.42 7.36 -1.33
N ARG A 98 -4.43 6.76 -2.50
CA ARG A 98 -4.07 7.45 -3.77
C ARG A 98 -4.92 8.69 -4.06
N ASP A 99 -6.16 8.70 -3.55
CA ASP A 99 -7.10 9.81 -3.72
C ASP A 99 -7.01 10.86 -2.60
N THR A 100 -5.94 10.80 -1.77
CA THR A 100 -5.71 11.78 -0.69
C THR A 100 -5.70 13.19 -1.25
N LEU A 101 -6.53 14.05 -0.64
CA LEU A 101 -6.65 15.46 -0.98
C LEU A 101 -5.39 16.19 -0.54
N ILE A 102 -4.75 16.90 -1.47
CA ILE A 102 -3.51 17.66 -1.23
C ILE A 102 -3.66 19.12 -1.61
N ASN A 103 -2.84 19.98 -0.99
CA ASN A 103 -2.83 21.43 -1.20
C ASN A 103 -2.02 21.80 -2.44
N VAL A 104 -2.69 21.88 -3.58
CA VAL A 104 -2.12 22.21 -4.89
C VAL A 104 -3.08 23.13 -5.67
N ASN A 105 -2.63 23.72 -6.75
CA ASN A 105 -3.38 24.70 -7.54
C ASN A 105 -3.91 24.18 -8.89
N TRP A 106 -3.90 22.87 -9.11
CA TRP A 106 -4.48 22.25 -10.31
C TRP A 106 -5.80 21.54 -10.02
N ASP A 107 -6.56 21.20 -11.06
CA ASP A 107 -7.96 20.77 -10.94
C ASP A 107 -8.16 19.48 -10.15
N VAL A 108 -7.38 18.42 -10.44
CA VAL A 108 -7.47 17.12 -9.74
C VAL A 108 -6.42 17.05 -8.66
N ARG A 109 -6.82 17.34 -7.42
CA ARG A 109 -5.94 17.54 -6.26
C ARG A 109 -5.67 16.27 -5.47
N LYS A 110 -5.41 15.17 -6.20
CA LYS A 110 -5.11 13.85 -5.63
C LYS A 110 -3.61 13.60 -5.61
N ILE A 111 -3.11 12.99 -4.54
CA ILE A 111 -1.69 12.71 -4.39
C ILE A 111 -1.13 11.81 -5.49
N ASN A 112 -1.93 10.89 -6.03
CA ASN A 112 -1.51 10.00 -7.11
C ASN A 112 -1.17 10.72 -8.42
N SER A 113 -1.69 11.95 -8.62
CA SER A 113 -1.40 12.74 -9.81
C SER A 113 -0.02 13.43 -9.80
N VAL A 114 0.62 13.50 -8.62
CA VAL A 114 1.86 14.26 -8.41
C VAL A 114 3.04 13.67 -9.18
N TYR A 115 3.24 12.37 -9.04
CA TYR A 115 4.39 11.68 -9.64
C TYR A 115 4.43 11.84 -11.17
N TRP A 116 3.34 11.47 -11.83
CA TRP A 116 3.26 11.54 -13.29
C TRP A 116 3.04 12.96 -13.81
N GLY A 117 2.33 13.80 -13.08
CA GLY A 117 2.17 15.22 -13.42
C GLY A 117 3.51 15.95 -13.48
N SER A 118 4.39 15.72 -12.50
CA SER A 118 5.75 16.24 -12.51
C SER A 118 6.57 15.66 -13.64
N LYS A 119 6.58 14.33 -13.81
CA LYS A 119 7.35 13.64 -14.85
C LYS A 119 6.96 14.10 -16.26
N ASN A 120 5.66 14.20 -16.55
CA ASN A 120 5.14 14.65 -17.83
C ASN A 120 5.44 16.13 -18.12
N SER A 121 5.69 16.92 -17.08
CA SER A 121 6.11 18.32 -17.18
C SER A 121 7.64 18.50 -17.25
N GLY A 122 8.40 17.39 -17.38
CA GLY A 122 9.86 17.40 -17.45
C GLY A 122 10.57 17.48 -16.10
N GLY A 123 9.83 17.33 -14.99
CA GLY A 123 10.38 17.27 -13.63
C GLY A 123 10.70 15.86 -13.17
N ASN A 124 11.17 15.74 -11.93
CA ASN A 124 11.41 14.47 -11.25
C ASN A 124 10.15 14.06 -10.46
N GLY A 125 9.48 13.00 -10.91
CA GLY A 125 8.21 12.53 -10.30
C GLY A 125 8.37 12.10 -8.84
N ILE A 126 9.46 11.39 -8.51
CA ILE A 126 9.67 10.93 -7.13
C ILE A 126 10.02 12.07 -6.19
N ASP A 127 10.80 13.05 -6.62
CA ASP A 127 11.13 14.21 -5.78
C ASP A 127 9.88 15.07 -5.51
N ALA A 128 9.01 15.23 -6.52
CA ALA A 128 7.73 15.90 -6.34
C ALA A 128 6.84 15.16 -5.34
N LEU A 129 6.74 13.83 -5.45
CA LEU A 129 5.96 13.03 -4.51
C LEU A 129 6.55 13.08 -3.10
N ARG A 130 7.87 12.91 -2.93
CA ARG A 130 8.56 13.05 -1.64
C ARG A 130 8.28 14.39 -0.98
N ASN A 131 8.29 15.48 -1.75
CA ASN A 131 7.96 16.81 -1.23
C ASN A 131 6.52 16.88 -0.69
N HIS A 132 5.54 16.26 -1.38
CA HIS A 132 4.19 16.21 -0.85
C HIS A 132 4.07 15.29 0.39
N ILE A 133 4.82 14.19 0.44
CA ILE A 133 4.89 13.35 1.65
C ILE A 133 5.48 14.18 2.80
N LYS A 134 6.59 14.89 2.59
CA LYS A 134 7.15 15.82 3.59
C LYS A 134 6.10 16.81 4.11
N ARG A 135 5.31 17.39 3.22
CA ARG A 135 4.23 18.32 3.58
C ARG A 135 3.13 17.65 4.42
N LEU A 136 2.84 16.37 4.20
CA LEU A 136 1.85 15.62 4.98
C LEU A 136 2.40 15.12 6.32
N THR A 137 3.69 14.80 6.41
CA THR A 137 4.32 14.18 7.59
C THR A 137 5.11 15.14 8.45
N GLY A 138 5.52 16.30 7.91
CA GLY A 138 6.35 17.30 8.58
C GLY A 138 7.86 17.05 8.49
N PHE A 139 8.31 15.98 7.81
CA PHE A 139 9.73 15.63 7.63
C PHE A 139 9.99 14.92 6.31
N ASP A 140 11.26 14.97 5.86
CA ASP A 140 11.70 14.22 4.69
C ASP A 140 11.88 12.74 5.01
N VAL A 141 11.62 11.89 4.00
CA VAL A 141 11.95 10.46 4.06
C VAL A 141 13.37 10.22 3.57
N ASP A 142 14.10 9.31 4.25
CA ASP A 142 15.51 9.01 3.94
C ASP A 142 15.67 8.27 2.61
N CYS A 143 14.83 7.26 2.45
CA CYS A 143 14.91 6.33 1.36
C CYS A 143 13.62 6.30 0.58
N TYR A 144 13.70 5.92 -0.69
CA TYR A 144 12.52 5.61 -1.48
C TYR A 144 12.75 4.39 -2.37
N ALA A 145 11.67 3.71 -2.72
CA ALA A 145 11.66 2.65 -3.72
C ALA A 145 10.37 2.72 -4.54
N VAL A 146 10.52 2.94 -5.84
CA VAL A 146 9.42 2.85 -6.81
C VAL A 146 9.48 1.46 -7.44
N ILE A 147 8.41 0.71 -7.25
CA ILE A 147 8.28 -0.70 -7.64
C ILE A 147 7.29 -0.79 -8.79
N ASP A 148 7.69 -1.35 -9.91
CA ASP A 148 6.77 -1.69 -10.98
C ASP A 148 6.20 -3.11 -10.82
N LEU A 149 5.17 -3.43 -11.60
CA LEU A 149 4.49 -4.72 -11.55
C LEU A 149 5.44 -5.89 -11.86
N LYS A 150 6.42 -5.67 -12.76
CA LYS A 150 7.37 -6.72 -13.13
C LYS A 150 8.31 -7.06 -11.97
N VAL A 151 8.89 -6.05 -11.34
CA VAL A 151 9.77 -6.23 -10.17
C VAL A 151 9.01 -6.88 -9.01
N PHE A 152 7.75 -6.52 -8.81
CA PHE A 152 6.89 -7.17 -7.82
C PHE A 152 6.72 -8.67 -8.12
N MET A 153 6.32 -9.04 -9.34
CA MET A 153 6.14 -10.44 -9.75
C MET A 153 7.44 -11.24 -9.63
N ASP A 154 8.54 -10.71 -10.17
CA ASP A 154 9.86 -11.35 -10.12
C ASP A 154 10.32 -11.56 -8.65
N THR A 155 9.99 -10.64 -7.74
CA THR A 155 10.31 -10.77 -6.30
C THR A 155 9.52 -11.90 -5.66
N VAL A 156 8.22 -12.00 -5.92
CA VAL A 156 7.38 -13.11 -5.44
C VAL A 156 7.89 -14.45 -5.96
N ASP A 157 8.23 -14.53 -7.24
CA ASP A 157 8.78 -15.76 -7.85
C ASP A 157 10.16 -16.12 -7.28
N ALA A 158 10.97 -15.12 -6.92
CA ALA A 158 12.26 -15.34 -6.26
C ALA A 158 12.11 -15.93 -4.86
N LEU A 159 11.01 -15.63 -4.17
CA LEU A 159 10.64 -16.24 -2.89
C LEU A 159 10.11 -17.68 -3.05
N GLY A 160 9.88 -18.14 -4.28
CA GLY A 160 9.25 -19.44 -4.56
C GLY A 160 7.72 -19.40 -4.51
N GLY A 161 7.15 -18.24 -4.70
CA GLY A 161 5.73 -17.95 -4.48
C GLY A 161 5.43 -17.54 -3.03
N VAL A 162 4.19 -17.14 -2.77
CA VAL A 162 3.72 -16.75 -1.43
C VAL A 162 2.46 -17.53 -1.09
N TYR A 163 2.45 -18.18 0.06
CA TYR A 163 1.24 -18.80 0.59
C TYR A 163 0.29 -17.73 1.11
N PHE A 164 -0.92 -17.72 0.55
CA PHE A 164 -1.92 -16.72 0.89
C PHE A 164 -3.32 -17.33 0.95
N ASP A 165 -4.13 -16.89 1.91
CA ASP A 165 -5.53 -17.26 2.01
C ASP A 165 -6.38 -16.26 1.22
N VAL A 166 -6.76 -16.64 0.01
CA VAL A 166 -7.61 -15.84 -0.88
C VAL A 166 -9.02 -15.79 -0.30
N PRO A 167 -9.54 -14.62 0.14
CA PRO A 167 -10.76 -14.58 0.95
C PRO A 167 -12.05 -14.82 0.15
N GLN A 168 -12.02 -14.60 -1.16
CA GLN A 168 -13.17 -14.75 -2.07
C GLN A 168 -12.69 -15.11 -3.46
N ALA A 169 -13.60 -15.61 -4.30
CA ALA A 169 -13.29 -15.79 -5.71
C ALA A 169 -12.93 -14.44 -6.34
N MET A 170 -11.78 -14.38 -7.00
CA MET A 170 -11.33 -13.21 -7.74
C MET A 170 -11.35 -13.56 -9.22
N ASP A 171 -12.39 -13.09 -9.91
CA ASP A 171 -12.59 -13.30 -11.34
C ASP A 171 -12.79 -11.96 -12.02
N TYR A 172 -11.80 -11.54 -12.82
CA TYR A 172 -11.80 -10.23 -13.47
C TYR A 172 -10.92 -10.25 -14.71
N GLU A 173 -11.44 -9.75 -15.81
CA GLU A 173 -10.71 -9.62 -17.07
C GLU A 173 -10.76 -8.18 -17.58
N ASP A 174 -9.61 -7.65 -17.92
CA ASP A 174 -9.42 -6.35 -18.57
C ASP A 174 -8.33 -6.48 -19.63
N ALA A 175 -8.74 -6.67 -20.87
CA ALA A 175 -7.84 -6.87 -22.00
C ALA A 175 -7.00 -5.60 -22.30
N ASP A 176 -7.53 -4.42 -22.05
CA ASP A 176 -6.85 -3.14 -22.29
C ASP A 176 -5.66 -2.96 -21.33
N GLN A 177 -5.79 -3.50 -20.11
CA GLN A 177 -4.74 -3.49 -19.10
C GLN A 177 -3.91 -4.80 -19.07
N ASN A 178 -4.17 -5.74 -19.97
CA ASN A 178 -3.60 -7.09 -19.95
C ASN A 178 -3.70 -7.73 -18.55
N LEU A 179 -4.87 -7.60 -17.92
CA LEU A 179 -5.14 -8.07 -16.56
C LEU A 179 -6.19 -9.19 -16.59
N PHE A 180 -5.76 -10.40 -16.26
CA PHE A 180 -6.60 -11.59 -16.20
C PHE A 180 -6.42 -12.22 -14.83
N ILE A 181 -7.46 -12.21 -14.00
CA ILE A 181 -7.44 -12.69 -12.61
C ILE A 181 -8.46 -13.81 -12.51
N HIS A 182 -8.02 -15.02 -12.18
CA HIS A 182 -8.85 -16.20 -11.98
C HIS A 182 -8.32 -16.97 -10.77
N LEU A 183 -8.76 -16.55 -9.55
CA LEU A 183 -8.33 -17.16 -8.30
C LEU A 183 -9.55 -17.69 -7.54
N SER A 184 -9.46 -18.96 -7.12
CA SER A 184 -10.42 -19.55 -6.20
C SER A 184 -10.14 -19.11 -4.76
N PRO A 185 -11.16 -19.06 -3.87
CA PRO A 185 -10.95 -18.79 -2.46
C PRO A 185 -10.17 -19.92 -1.78
N GLY A 186 -9.47 -19.58 -0.70
CA GLY A 186 -8.77 -20.51 0.16
C GLY A 186 -7.25 -20.36 0.14
N TYR A 187 -6.60 -21.10 1.05
CA TYR A 187 -5.15 -21.06 1.27
C TYR A 187 -4.41 -21.78 0.14
N GLN A 188 -3.57 -21.06 -0.58
CA GLN A 188 -2.86 -21.56 -1.76
C GLN A 188 -1.52 -20.85 -1.96
N LEU A 189 -0.61 -21.51 -2.69
CA LEU A 189 0.66 -20.89 -3.11
C LEU A 189 0.41 -20.07 -4.37
N LEU A 190 0.71 -18.79 -4.31
CA LEU A 190 0.58 -17.84 -5.43
C LEU A 190 1.95 -17.56 -6.04
N ASP A 191 2.07 -17.68 -7.35
CA ASP A 191 3.20 -17.17 -8.12
C ASP A 191 3.11 -15.65 -8.30
N GLY A 192 4.12 -15.03 -8.94
CA GLY A 192 4.15 -13.59 -9.13
C GLY A 192 2.96 -13.03 -9.90
N ASN A 193 2.47 -13.74 -10.92
CA ASN A 193 1.33 -13.32 -11.72
C ASN A 193 0.01 -13.40 -10.93
N GLN A 194 -0.18 -14.47 -10.17
CA GLN A 194 -1.33 -14.64 -9.30
C GLN A 194 -1.32 -13.61 -8.16
N ALA A 195 -0.16 -13.36 -7.56
CA ALA A 195 0.04 -12.32 -6.55
C ALA A 195 -0.28 -10.91 -7.08
N MET A 196 0.15 -10.60 -8.30
CA MET A 196 -0.20 -9.35 -8.98
C MET A 196 -1.71 -9.23 -9.17
N GLY A 197 -2.39 -10.35 -9.49
CA GLY A 197 -3.84 -10.41 -9.55
C GLY A 197 -4.49 -10.02 -8.21
N VAL A 198 -4.04 -10.58 -7.09
CA VAL A 198 -4.55 -10.28 -5.73
C VAL A 198 -4.42 -8.79 -5.40
N VAL A 199 -3.25 -8.18 -5.60
CA VAL A 199 -3.01 -6.78 -5.22
C VAL A 199 -3.68 -5.76 -6.13
N ARG A 200 -4.07 -6.17 -7.36
CA ARG A 200 -4.80 -5.34 -8.33
C ARG A 200 -6.30 -5.54 -8.31
N PHE A 201 -6.80 -6.62 -7.73
CA PHE A 201 -8.23 -6.90 -7.68
C PHE A 201 -8.99 -5.81 -6.92
N ARG A 202 -10.09 -5.33 -7.50
CA ARG A 202 -10.91 -4.23 -6.94
C ARG A 202 -12.39 -4.58 -6.80
N SER A 203 -12.83 -5.64 -7.48
CA SER A 203 -14.24 -6.01 -7.50
C SER A 203 -14.68 -6.66 -6.19
N GLY A 204 -15.91 -6.38 -5.77
CA GLY A 204 -16.54 -7.07 -4.63
C GLY A 204 -16.12 -6.60 -3.23
N TYR A 205 -15.25 -5.58 -3.11
CA TYR A 205 -14.95 -5.00 -1.79
C TYR A 205 -16.05 -4.01 -1.38
N ALA A 206 -16.67 -4.25 -0.23
CA ALA A 206 -17.73 -3.38 0.30
C ALA A 206 -17.24 -1.93 0.52
N ASN A 207 -15.94 -1.77 0.88
CA ASN A 207 -15.31 -0.50 1.19
C ASN A 207 -14.51 0.07 -0.02
N GLY A 208 -14.74 -0.42 -1.25
CA GLY A 208 -14.09 0.10 -2.46
C GLY A 208 -12.55 0.06 -2.39
N ASP A 209 -11.89 1.21 -2.55
CA ASP A 209 -10.43 1.31 -2.59
C ASP A 209 -9.77 0.96 -1.24
N LEU A 210 -10.42 1.21 -0.11
CA LEU A 210 -9.93 0.82 1.22
C LEU A 210 -9.84 -0.71 1.37
N GLY A 211 -10.80 -1.45 0.81
CA GLY A 211 -10.74 -2.92 0.81
C GLY A 211 -9.57 -3.45 -0.01
N ARG A 212 -9.20 -2.78 -1.10
CA ARG A 212 -7.98 -3.11 -1.85
C ARG A 212 -6.71 -2.84 -1.04
N ILE A 213 -6.65 -1.70 -0.33
CA ILE A 213 -5.50 -1.38 0.54
C ILE A 213 -5.36 -2.44 1.64
N GLU A 214 -6.45 -2.85 2.27
CA GLU A 214 -6.45 -3.92 3.27
C GLU A 214 -5.95 -5.25 2.69
N MET A 215 -6.39 -5.60 1.48
CA MET A 215 -5.91 -6.80 0.78
C MET A 215 -4.41 -6.71 0.47
N GLN A 216 -3.93 -5.55 0.04
CA GLN A 216 -2.50 -5.31 -0.17
C GLN A 216 -1.70 -5.48 1.13
N HIS A 217 -2.20 -4.96 2.26
CA HIS A 217 -1.57 -5.16 3.58
C HIS A 217 -1.48 -6.63 3.97
N ASN A 218 -2.59 -7.37 3.82
CA ASN A 218 -2.63 -8.80 4.15
C ASN A 218 -1.66 -9.60 3.27
N PHE A 219 -1.57 -9.26 1.98
CA PHE A 219 -0.64 -9.90 1.07
C PHE A 219 0.83 -9.56 1.39
N LEU A 220 1.15 -8.28 1.65
CA LEU A 220 2.49 -7.86 2.06
C LEU A 220 2.92 -8.50 3.37
N LYS A 221 1.97 -8.67 4.31
CA LYS A 221 2.22 -9.40 5.56
C LYS A 221 2.56 -10.86 5.29
N ALA A 222 1.83 -11.54 4.41
CA ALA A 222 2.14 -12.90 4.01
C ALA A 222 3.51 -13.02 3.32
N CYS A 223 3.88 -12.04 2.48
CA CYS A 223 5.23 -11.96 1.90
C CYS A 223 6.31 -11.83 2.98
N ALA A 224 6.11 -10.95 3.95
CA ALA A 224 7.05 -10.75 5.06
C ALA A 224 7.19 -12.02 5.91
N ASP A 225 6.08 -12.66 6.25
CA ASP A 225 6.07 -13.91 7.04
C ASP A 225 6.80 -15.05 6.32
N GLN A 226 6.58 -15.17 5.02
CA GLN A 226 7.28 -16.15 4.21
C GLN A 226 8.78 -15.84 4.11
N PHE A 227 9.14 -14.58 3.91
CA PHE A 227 10.53 -14.14 3.83
C PHE A 227 11.28 -14.40 5.14
N ILE A 228 10.67 -14.09 6.28
CA ILE A 228 11.22 -14.36 7.63
C ILE A 228 11.40 -15.87 7.84
N THR A 229 10.38 -16.65 7.50
CA THR A 229 10.38 -18.12 7.72
C THR A 229 11.43 -18.82 6.87
N LEU A 230 11.63 -18.38 5.65
CA LEU A 230 12.60 -18.99 4.75
C LEU A 230 14.03 -18.85 5.24
N GLY A 231 14.34 -17.80 6.03
CA GLY A 231 15.65 -17.60 6.68
C GLY A 231 16.87 -17.76 5.74
N ASN A 232 16.62 -17.79 4.45
CA ASN A 232 17.45 -18.47 3.46
C ASN A 232 18.41 -17.50 2.80
N ILE A 233 19.64 -17.47 3.27
CA ILE A 233 20.76 -16.69 2.71
C ILE A 233 20.88 -16.76 1.18
N PRO A 234 20.73 -17.91 0.48
CA PRO A 234 20.80 -17.97 -0.98
C PRO A 234 19.70 -17.17 -1.69
N ASN A 235 18.49 -17.13 -1.13
CA ASN A 235 17.36 -16.40 -1.73
C ASN A 235 17.48 -14.88 -1.54
N ILE A 236 18.10 -14.42 -0.46
CA ILE A 236 18.36 -12.99 -0.24
C ILE A 236 19.14 -12.38 -1.39
N SER A 237 20.25 -13.01 -1.81
CA SER A 237 21.06 -12.48 -2.93
C SER A 237 20.26 -12.39 -4.23
N LYS A 238 19.36 -13.36 -4.50
CA LYS A 238 18.48 -13.32 -5.68
C LYS A 238 17.50 -12.14 -5.58
N VAL A 239 16.84 -11.97 -4.43
CA VAL A 239 15.91 -10.85 -4.18
C VAL A 239 16.63 -9.51 -4.28
N VAL A 240 17.82 -9.36 -3.65
CA VAL A 240 18.64 -8.15 -3.76
C VAL A 240 18.95 -7.80 -5.20
N ASN A 241 19.35 -8.79 -6.02
CA ASN A 241 19.68 -8.54 -7.43
C ASN A 241 18.46 -8.09 -8.25
N ILE A 242 17.28 -8.66 -8.00
CA ILE A 242 16.03 -8.27 -8.66
C ILE A 242 15.67 -6.82 -8.25
N LEU A 243 15.66 -6.54 -6.96
CA LEU A 243 15.34 -5.21 -6.46
C LEU A 243 16.35 -4.17 -6.90
N ALA A 244 17.66 -4.44 -6.79
CA ALA A 244 18.71 -3.50 -7.21
C ALA A 244 18.73 -3.24 -8.72
N GLY A 245 18.28 -4.20 -9.52
CA GLY A 245 18.21 -4.06 -10.98
C GLY A 245 16.92 -3.46 -11.49
N GLY A 246 15.84 -3.47 -10.69
CA GLY A 246 14.50 -3.10 -11.15
C GLY A 246 13.86 -1.92 -10.41
N LEU A 247 14.34 -1.54 -9.22
CA LEU A 247 13.79 -0.38 -8.50
C LEU A 247 14.33 0.94 -9.03
N ASP A 248 13.46 1.95 -9.11
CA ASP A 248 13.88 3.35 -9.09
C ASP A 248 14.01 3.76 -7.61
N THR A 249 15.26 3.95 -7.15
CA THR A 249 15.56 4.12 -5.72
C THR A 249 16.87 4.88 -5.50
N ASN A 250 17.01 5.52 -4.35
CA ASN A 250 18.29 6.07 -3.86
C ASN A 250 19.10 5.03 -3.06
N LEU A 251 18.61 3.79 -2.93
CA LEU A 251 19.30 2.72 -2.22
C LEU A 251 20.32 2.01 -3.11
N SER A 252 21.52 1.80 -2.59
CA SER A 252 22.49 0.88 -3.19
C SER A 252 22.08 -0.59 -2.94
N SER A 253 22.64 -1.53 -3.71
CA SER A 253 22.45 -2.97 -3.45
C SER A 253 22.83 -3.38 -2.03
N ALA A 254 23.85 -2.73 -1.45
CA ALA A 254 24.28 -2.96 -0.07
C ALA A 254 23.23 -2.45 0.96
N ASN A 255 22.57 -1.33 0.67
CA ASN A 255 21.49 -0.83 1.53
C ASN A 255 20.25 -1.73 1.44
N ILE A 256 19.91 -2.21 0.25
CA ILE A 256 18.81 -3.18 0.05
C ILE A 256 19.08 -4.46 0.84
N ALA A 257 20.30 -5.02 0.72
CA ALA A 257 20.72 -6.18 1.50
C ALA A 257 20.62 -5.95 3.01
N PHE A 258 21.05 -4.76 3.48
CA PHE A 258 20.93 -4.37 4.87
C PHE A 258 19.48 -4.40 5.36
N PHE A 259 18.54 -3.74 4.66
CA PHE A 259 17.14 -3.70 5.06
C PHE A 259 16.46 -5.08 4.99
N LEU A 260 16.76 -5.89 3.98
CA LEU A 260 16.23 -7.25 3.90
C LEU A 260 16.72 -8.09 5.09
N ARG A 261 17.98 -7.89 5.50
CA ARG A 261 18.50 -8.57 6.70
C ARG A 261 17.84 -8.08 7.98
N GLN A 262 17.56 -6.77 8.12
CA GLN A 262 16.81 -6.26 9.26
C GLN A 262 15.41 -6.88 9.30
N ALA A 263 14.75 -7.03 8.15
CA ALA A 263 13.44 -7.67 8.07
C ALA A 263 13.44 -9.12 8.59
N ILE A 264 14.51 -9.89 8.31
CA ILE A 264 14.63 -11.26 8.85
C ILE A 264 14.79 -11.30 10.38
N GLN A 265 15.32 -10.22 10.99
CA GLN A 265 15.47 -10.12 12.43
C GLN A 265 14.17 -9.73 13.14
N CYS A 266 13.20 -9.20 12.40
CA CYS A 266 11.86 -8.91 12.92
C CYS A 266 11.09 -10.20 13.16
N LYS A 267 10.17 -10.16 14.12
CA LYS A 267 9.10 -11.14 14.17
C LYS A 267 7.95 -10.69 13.27
N SER A 268 7.12 -11.62 12.85
CA SER A 268 5.93 -11.31 12.08
C SER A 268 5.05 -10.23 12.74
N GLU A 269 4.86 -10.32 14.05
CA GLU A 269 4.05 -9.39 14.87
C GLU A 269 4.64 -7.96 14.95
N ASP A 270 5.93 -7.79 14.63
CA ASP A 270 6.64 -6.51 14.66
C ASP A 270 6.68 -5.81 13.29
N ILE A 271 6.08 -6.42 12.24
CA ILE A 271 5.89 -5.81 10.93
C ILE A 271 4.42 -5.47 10.75
N ASN A 272 4.09 -4.19 10.77
CA ASN A 272 2.72 -3.70 10.81
C ASN A 272 2.40 -2.82 9.61
N PHE A 273 1.14 -2.89 9.17
CA PHE A 273 0.60 -2.09 8.09
C PHE A 273 -0.66 -1.37 8.55
N TYR A 274 -0.72 -0.08 8.29
CA TYR A 274 -1.82 0.81 8.66
C TYR A 274 -2.31 1.58 7.44
N THR A 275 -3.50 2.15 7.53
CA THR A 275 -4.03 3.07 6.51
C THR A 275 -4.22 4.45 7.14
N ALA A 276 -3.78 5.51 6.47
CA ALA A 276 -3.98 6.87 6.91
C ALA A 276 -5.46 7.16 7.16
N PRO A 277 -5.83 7.68 8.34
CA PRO A 277 -7.21 7.95 8.71
C PRO A 277 -7.80 9.01 7.78
N ASN A 278 -8.91 8.69 7.14
CA ASN A 278 -9.51 9.57 6.15
C ASN A 278 -11.02 9.36 6.03
N THR A 279 -11.70 10.37 5.50
CA THR A 279 -13.11 10.30 5.12
C THR A 279 -13.24 10.50 3.61
N ALA A 280 -13.92 9.56 2.94
CA ALA A 280 -14.23 9.70 1.52
C ALA A 280 -15.26 10.83 1.32
N THR A 281 -14.91 11.83 0.52
CA THR A 281 -15.72 13.02 0.31
C THR A 281 -15.79 13.38 -1.18
N MET A 282 -17.00 13.64 -1.68
CA MET A 282 -17.21 14.11 -3.04
C MET A 282 -17.04 15.63 -3.11
N VAL A 283 -16.19 16.08 -4.03
CA VAL A 283 -15.92 17.51 -4.28
C VAL A 283 -15.92 17.77 -5.76
N SER A 284 -16.78 18.63 -6.23
CA SER A 284 -16.86 19.03 -7.65
C SER A 284 -16.88 17.83 -8.62
N GLY A 285 -17.57 16.74 -8.22
CA GLY A 285 -17.69 15.52 -9.02
C GLY A 285 -16.54 14.51 -8.86
N TYR A 286 -15.51 14.82 -8.08
CA TYR A 286 -14.41 13.92 -7.77
C TYR A 286 -14.51 13.39 -6.34
N SER A 287 -14.20 12.11 -6.15
CA SER A 287 -14.07 11.51 -4.82
C SER A 287 -12.66 11.74 -4.29
N TYR A 288 -12.53 12.24 -3.06
CA TYR A 288 -11.25 12.45 -2.36
C TYR A 288 -11.24 11.71 -1.03
N ALA A 289 -10.06 11.26 -0.61
CA ALA A 289 -9.76 10.83 0.75
C ALA A 289 -9.28 12.08 1.51
N VAL A 290 -10.12 12.62 2.38
CA VAL A 290 -9.79 13.78 3.23
C VAL A 290 -9.25 13.26 4.55
N LEU A 291 -7.98 13.58 4.86
CA LEU A 291 -7.34 13.12 6.10
C LEU A 291 -8.02 13.73 7.34
N ASP A 292 -8.24 12.91 8.38
CA ASP A 292 -8.47 13.43 9.72
C ASP A 292 -7.13 13.89 10.31
N ILE A 293 -6.98 15.20 10.51
CA ILE A 293 -5.70 15.78 10.90
C ILE A 293 -5.21 15.26 12.25
N ASN A 294 -6.09 15.17 13.23
CA ASN A 294 -5.69 14.78 14.59
C ASN A 294 -5.26 13.32 14.63
N GLU A 295 -6.05 12.44 14.06
CA GLU A 295 -5.73 11.01 13.96
C GLU A 295 -4.50 10.78 13.08
N TRP A 296 -4.35 11.57 11.99
CA TRP A 296 -3.17 11.51 11.13
C TRP A 296 -1.90 11.93 11.86
N LEU A 297 -1.90 13.06 12.58
CA LEU A 297 -0.76 13.50 13.37
C LEU A 297 -0.37 12.50 14.46
N GLN A 298 -1.38 11.90 15.13
CA GLN A 298 -1.13 10.82 16.06
C GLN A 298 -0.47 9.63 15.35
N MET A 299 -1.01 9.18 14.23
CA MET A 299 -0.45 8.06 13.45
C MET A 299 0.97 8.33 12.96
N VAL A 300 1.24 9.55 12.47
CA VAL A 300 2.60 9.97 12.08
C VAL A 300 3.56 9.83 13.26
N ASN A 301 3.20 10.37 14.42
CA ASN A 301 4.07 10.36 15.60
C ASN A 301 4.27 8.95 16.17
N ASP A 302 3.26 8.12 16.16
CA ASP A 302 3.33 6.78 16.73
C ASP A 302 4.12 5.81 15.80
N TYR A 303 3.93 5.92 14.48
CA TYR A 303 4.37 4.87 13.57
C TYR A 303 5.45 5.28 12.57
N ILE A 304 5.54 6.54 12.13
CA ILE A 304 6.49 6.90 11.05
C ILE A 304 7.45 8.04 11.39
N ASN A 305 7.23 8.80 12.46
CA ASN A 305 8.15 9.85 12.89
C ASN A 305 9.46 9.23 13.42
N PRO A 306 10.64 9.56 12.83
CA PRO A 306 11.93 9.06 13.28
C PRO A 306 12.57 9.93 14.36
N TYR A 307 11.94 11.04 14.75
CA TYR A 307 12.48 12.05 15.66
C TYR A 307 11.82 11.96 17.04
N GLY A 308 12.55 12.37 18.07
CA GLY A 308 12.01 12.51 19.43
C GLY A 308 11.01 13.66 19.58
N THR A 309 11.03 14.63 18.66
CA THR A 309 10.09 15.76 18.64
C THR A 309 8.79 15.37 17.95
N GLN A 310 7.66 15.71 18.55
CA GLN A 310 6.33 15.46 18.00
C GLN A 310 6.06 16.39 16.79
N VAL A 311 5.54 15.82 15.72
CA VAL A 311 4.96 16.58 14.61
C VAL A 311 3.62 17.13 15.04
N GLY A 312 3.44 18.43 14.92
CA GLY A 312 2.19 19.12 15.25
C GLY A 312 1.53 19.76 14.03
N TYR A 313 0.39 20.39 14.27
CA TYR A 313 -0.44 21.03 13.25
C TYR A 313 0.34 22.07 12.41
N GLY A 314 1.27 22.81 13.02
CA GLY A 314 2.10 23.83 12.35
C GLY A 314 3.22 23.25 11.49
N ASN A 315 3.48 21.94 11.53
CA ASN A 315 4.56 21.29 10.78
C ASN A 315 4.08 20.66 9.47
N VAL A 316 2.78 20.60 9.23
CA VAL A 316 2.17 19.89 8.09
C VAL A 316 1.33 20.80 7.22
N ASP A 317 1.15 20.42 5.97
CA ASP A 317 0.29 21.09 5.01
C ASP A 317 -0.81 20.14 4.52
N ILE A 318 -1.91 20.14 5.24
CA ILE A 318 -3.06 19.26 5.02
C ILE A 318 -4.28 20.10 4.71
N VAL A 319 -5.01 19.70 3.66
CA VAL A 319 -6.31 20.28 3.32
C VAL A 319 -7.42 19.57 4.08
N TYR A 320 -8.33 20.32 4.66
CA TYR A 320 -9.48 19.82 5.39
C TYR A 320 -10.75 20.62 5.06
N ILE A 321 -11.89 20.09 5.46
CA ILE A 321 -13.19 20.73 5.26
C ILE A 321 -13.54 21.57 6.49
N SER A 322 -13.85 22.86 6.29
CA SER A 322 -14.31 23.79 7.31
C SER A 322 -15.66 24.36 6.89
N GLY A 323 -16.74 23.86 7.45
CA GLY A 323 -18.10 24.19 7.01
C GLY A 323 -18.33 23.82 5.55
N ASN A 324 -18.62 24.79 4.69
CA ASN A 324 -18.84 24.59 3.23
C ASN A 324 -17.63 24.98 2.37
N SER A 325 -16.44 25.13 2.97
CA SER A 325 -15.23 25.53 2.27
C SER A 325 -14.06 24.61 2.63
N PHE A 326 -13.00 24.66 1.81
CA PHE A 326 -11.72 24.07 2.16
C PHE A 326 -10.89 25.05 2.97
N ALA A 327 -10.10 24.49 3.87
CA ALA A 327 -9.03 25.18 4.56
C ALA A 327 -7.78 24.29 4.53
N ALA A 328 -6.62 24.86 4.81
CA ALA A 328 -5.38 24.12 4.96
C ALA A 328 -4.72 24.49 6.29
N THR A 329 -3.87 23.63 6.80
CA THR A 329 -3.05 23.94 7.98
C THR A 329 -2.03 25.05 7.67
N THR A 330 -1.74 25.26 6.39
CA THR A 330 -0.92 26.34 5.85
C THR A 330 -1.78 27.33 5.04
N THR A 331 -1.21 27.99 4.04
CA THR A 331 -1.96 28.79 3.08
C THR A 331 -2.59 27.90 2.03
N LEU A 332 -3.91 27.93 1.92
CA LEU A 332 -4.65 27.18 0.92
C LEU A 332 -4.31 27.70 -0.49
N GLN A 333 -3.93 26.79 -1.39
CA GLN A 333 -3.58 27.15 -2.77
C GLN A 333 -4.80 27.17 -3.69
N GLY A 334 -5.03 28.30 -4.35
CA GLY A 334 -6.13 28.50 -5.29
C GLY A 334 -7.48 28.80 -4.61
N ASP A 335 -8.44 29.23 -5.42
CA ASP A 335 -9.80 29.53 -4.96
C ASP A 335 -10.62 28.26 -4.86
N TRP A 336 -10.91 27.81 -3.64
CA TRP A 336 -11.65 26.60 -3.39
C TRP A 336 -13.00 26.88 -2.77
N TYR A 337 -14.03 26.56 -3.51
CA TYR A 337 -15.40 26.52 -2.97
C TYR A 337 -15.86 25.08 -2.93
N TYR A 338 -16.20 24.59 -1.75
CA TYR A 338 -16.87 23.30 -1.57
C TYR A 338 -18.36 23.50 -1.84
N TYR A 339 -18.80 23.11 -3.02
CA TYR A 339 -20.22 22.93 -3.27
C TYR A 339 -20.58 21.50 -2.90
N GLN A 340 -21.33 21.31 -1.80
CA GLN A 340 -22.09 20.09 -1.68
C GLN A 340 -22.99 20.04 -2.92
N THR A 341 -22.72 19.10 -3.84
CA THR A 341 -23.74 18.73 -4.82
C THR A 341 -24.98 18.36 -3.98
N PRO A 342 -26.13 19.02 -4.20
CA PRO A 342 -27.34 18.62 -3.50
C PRO A 342 -27.44 17.10 -3.69
N GLN A 343 -27.47 16.35 -2.60
CA GLN A 343 -27.90 14.97 -2.67
C GLN A 343 -29.19 14.99 -3.45
N PRO A 344 -29.39 14.14 -4.47
CA PRO A 344 -30.69 14.02 -5.10
C PRO A 344 -31.67 13.82 -3.94
N THR A 345 -32.49 14.83 -3.68
CA THR A 345 -33.58 14.71 -2.75
C THR A 345 -34.40 13.57 -3.33
N VAL A 346 -34.30 12.38 -2.70
CA VAL A 346 -35.27 11.34 -2.90
C VAL A 346 -36.57 12.03 -2.48
N SER A 347 -37.32 12.46 -3.48
CA SER A 347 -38.69 12.93 -3.22
C SER A 347 -39.32 11.84 -2.37
N PRO A 348 -39.87 12.18 -1.21
CA PRO A 348 -40.59 11.18 -0.46
C PRO A 348 -41.63 10.62 -1.46
N GLU A 349 -41.45 9.36 -1.86
CA GLU A 349 -42.43 8.63 -2.61
C GLU A 349 -43.74 8.91 -1.86
N THR A 350 -44.66 9.49 -2.60
CA THR A 350 -46.04 9.70 -2.13
C THR A 350 -46.50 8.31 -1.69
N VAL A 351 -46.51 8.06 -0.41
CA VAL A 351 -47.12 6.86 0.16
C VAL A 351 -48.59 6.98 -0.21
N ILE A 352 -48.95 6.33 -1.30
CA ILE A 352 -50.35 6.11 -1.63
C ILE A 352 -50.86 5.18 -0.53
N THR A 353 -51.47 5.77 0.50
CA THR A 353 -52.25 5.04 1.47
C THR A 353 -53.41 4.42 0.73
N ALA A 354 -53.26 3.15 0.33
CA ALA A 354 -54.38 2.34 -0.08
C ALA A 354 -55.32 2.20 1.11
N SER A 355 -56.51 2.76 0.96
CA SER A 355 -57.66 2.55 1.85
C SER A 355 -57.93 1.05 1.96
N PRO A 356 -58.26 0.54 3.17
CA PRO A 356 -58.54 -0.89 3.29
C PRO A 356 -59.87 -1.24 2.64
N GLU A 357 -59.86 -1.88 1.48
CA GLU A 357 -61.02 -2.53 0.93
C GLU A 357 -61.25 -3.88 1.65
N THR A 358 -62.44 -4.04 2.13
CA THR A 358 -63.01 -5.21 2.80
C THR A 358 -63.00 -6.41 1.83
N PRO A 359 -62.51 -7.61 2.21
CA PRO A 359 -62.57 -8.77 1.33
C PRO A 359 -63.99 -9.41 1.35
N THR A 360 -64.55 -9.53 0.17
CA THR A 360 -65.73 -10.38 -0.09
C THR A 360 -65.28 -11.80 -0.46
N PRO A 361 -65.80 -12.86 0.17
CA PRO A 361 -65.39 -14.21 -0.12
C PRO A 361 -66.26 -14.85 -1.22
N THR A 362 -65.65 -15.37 -2.29
CA THR A 362 -66.29 -16.45 -3.08
C THR A 362 -65.32 -17.06 -4.10
N GLY A 363 -65.13 -18.38 -3.99
CA GLY A 363 -64.61 -19.24 -5.07
C GLY A 363 -63.82 -20.44 -4.57
N PRO A 364 -64.02 -21.62 -5.16
CA PRO A 364 -63.67 -22.89 -4.55
C PRO A 364 -62.21 -23.27 -4.64
N ALA A 365 -61.76 -24.07 -3.65
CA ALA A 365 -60.44 -24.61 -3.48
C ALA A 365 -59.97 -25.48 -4.66
N ILE A 366 -58.78 -25.17 -5.17
CA ILE A 366 -58.03 -26.06 -6.07
C ILE A 366 -57.01 -26.82 -5.23
N ILE A 367 -57.16 -28.16 -5.22
CA ILE A 367 -56.25 -29.11 -4.61
C ILE A 367 -54.98 -29.19 -5.46
N VAL A 368 -53.84 -28.80 -4.93
CA VAL A 368 -52.55 -29.02 -5.55
C VAL A 368 -51.95 -30.32 -4.97
N VAL A 369 -51.73 -31.29 -5.85
CA VAL A 369 -51.07 -32.55 -5.56
C VAL A 369 -49.56 -32.35 -5.37
N PRO A 370 -48.89 -32.94 -4.37
CA PRO A 370 -47.44 -32.79 -4.21
C PRO A 370 -46.70 -33.61 -5.28
N THR A 371 -45.77 -32.94 -5.95
CA THR A 371 -44.86 -33.53 -6.92
C THR A 371 -43.70 -34.23 -6.19
N GLU A 372 -43.36 -35.37 -6.69
CA GLU A 372 -42.43 -36.37 -6.16
C GLU A 372 -40.99 -35.86 -5.94
N THR A 373 -40.36 -36.40 -4.90
CA THR A 373 -38.94 -36.30 -4.57
C THR A 373 -38.04 -36.96 -5.63
N PRO A 374 -36.93 -36.37 -6.08
CA PRO A 374 -36.02 -37.04 -7.00
C PRO A 374 -35.27 -38.17 -6.28
N THR A 375 -35.28 -39.33 -6.88
CA THR A 375 -34.58 -40.55 -6.47
C THR A 375 -33.06 -40.42 -6.65
N GLN A 376 -32.31 -40.80 -5.64
CA GLN A 376 -30.88 -40.90 -5.62
C GLN A 376 -30.37 -41.95 -6.63
N PRO A 377 -29.28 -41.71 -7.39
CA PRO A 377 -28.71 -42.72 -8.28
C PRO A 377 -27.97 -43.80 -7.50
N PRO A 378 -27.92 -45.06 -8.01
CA PRO A 378 -27.34 -46.19 -7.33
C PRO A 378 -25.80 -46.16 -7.29
N ALA A 379 -25.24 -46.72 -6.22
CA ALA A 379 -23.80 -46.85 -6.01
C ALA A 379 -23.16 -47.82 -7.04
N PRO A 380 -21.86 -47.57 -7.41
CA PRO A 380 -21.18 -48.44 -8.35
C PRO A 380 -20.84 -49.79 -7.70
N SER A 381 -21.11 -50.88 -8.43
CA SER A 381 -20.82 -52.26 -8.08
C SER A 381 -19.30 -52.55 -8.13
N ASP A 382 -18.80 -53.25 -7.10
CA ASP A 382 -17.50 -53.88 -7.03
C ASP A 382 -17.22 -54.77 -8.24
N GLY A 383 -16.23 -54.43 -9.03
CA GLY A 383 -15.68 -55.27 -10.09
C GLY A 383 -14.38 -55.92 -9.63
N THR A 384 -14.47 -57.15 -9.19
CA THR A 384 -13.33 -58.02 -8.93
C THR A 384 -12.56 -58.27 -10.22
N ILE A 385 -11.29 -57.86 -10.28
CA ILE A 385 -10.36 -58.21 -11.38
C ILE A 385 -9.70 -59.53 -11.01
N VAL A 386 -9.98 -60.58 -11.80
CA VAL A 386 -9.24 -61.82 -11.83
C VAL A 386 -8.06 -61.67 -12.77
N LEU A 387 -6.83 -61.94 -12.24
CA LEU A 387 -5.61 -62.03 -13.01
C LEU A 387 -5.63 -63.28 -13.90
N GLY A 388 -5.34 -63.12 -15.17
CA GLY A 388 -4.93 -64.10 -16.13
C GLY A 388 -3.73 -63.58 -16.91
#